data_6b0ad1feed1e51d03a04a11040656bdb
#
_entry.id   6b0ad1feed1e51d03a04a11040656bdb
#
_cell.length_a   1.000
_cell.length_b   1.000
_cell.length_c   1.000
_cell.angle_alpha   90.00
_cell.angle_beta   90.00
_cell.angle_gamma   90.00
#
_symmetry.space_group_name_H-M   'P 1'
#
loop_
_entity.id
_entity.type
_entity.pdbx_description
1 polymer ?
#
loop_
_entity_poly.entity_id
_entity_poly.type
_entity_poly.pdbx_seq_one_letter_code
_entity_poly.pdbx_strand_id
1 'polypeptide(L)'
;MNLRDCLHQIAHSPTIEELWDAHTRQMADYGFDRLIYGFTRYRTPTSLGDPADFVILSNQSPEYLNGYLHSGLYFNAPMLRWALNNEGACSWGTLPEITHGDDLSESEKRVVDFNARMEVTAGYTISFRSISARSKGAIALTARRGLTQDEVDAIWDEHGADIQLMNEIAHLKILSLPYSSPNRSLTRRQLEVLQWVGDGKTTQDIALLMGLTAPTV
;
A
#
# COMPACT_ATOMS: atom_id res chain seq x y z
N MET A 1 13.51 -2.88 -19.98
CA MET A 1 14.12 -1.61 -19.51
C MET A 1 15.15 -1.99 -18.45
N ASN A 2 16.30 -1.30 -18.33
CA ASN A 2 17.25 -1.63 -17.26
C ASN A 2 16.81 -1.01 -15.92
N LEU A 3 17.32 -1.55 -14.82
CA LEU A 3 16.98 -1.09 -13.46
C LEU A 3 17.18 0.41 -13.26
N ARG A 4 18.27 0.98 -13.79
CA ARG A 4 18.58 2.40 -13.67
C ARG A 4 17.50 3.28 -14.30
N ASP A 5 17.00 2.91 -15.46
CA ASP A 5 15.96 3.66 -16.16
C ASP A 5 14.62 3.55 -15.41
N CYS A 6 14.32 2.37 -14.85
CA CYS A 6 13.16 2.16 -13.99
C CYS A 6 13.19 3.09 -12.76
N LEU A 7 14.31 3.08 -12.02
CA LEU A 7 14.49 3.92 -10.84
C LEU A 7 14.44 5.41 -11.18
N HIS A 8 15.03 5.82 -12.32
CA HIS A 8 14.95 7.20 -12.79
C HIS A 8 13.50 7.61 -13.07
N GLN A 9 12.72 6.76 -13.74
CA GLN A 9 11.32 7.02 -14.02
C GLN A 9 10.49 7.16 -12.73
N ILE A 10 10.66 6.23 -11.78
CA ILE A 10 9.98 6.30 -10.47
C ILE A 10 10.33 7.61 -9.74
N ALA A 11 11.62 7.93 -9.64
CA ALA A 11 12.10 9.09 -8.89
C ALA A 11 11.60 10.42 -9.47
N HIS A 12 11.38 10.52 -10.78
CA HIS A 12 10.98 11.74 -11.48
C HIS A 12 9.48 11.79 -11.79
N SER A 13 8.69 10.79 -11.40
CA SER A 13 7.23 10.83 -11.59
C SER A 13 6.63 12.03 -10.85
N PRO A 14 5.86 12.90 -11.51
CA PRO A 14 5.31 14.10 -10.88
C PRO A 14 4.05 13.83 -10.06
N THR A 15 3.32 12.75 -10.37
CA THR A 15 2.06 12.36 -9.72
C THR A 15 2.08 10.90 -9.28
N ILE A 16 1.18 10.55 -8.36
CA ILE A 16 1.01 9.15 -7.91
C ILE A 16 0.50 8.28 -9.05
N GLU A 17 -0.40 8.79 -9.87
CA GLU A 17 -0.98 8.09 -11.01
C GLU A 17 0.09 7.70 -12.03
N GLU A 18 0.93 8.65 -12.46
CA GLU A 18 2.01 8.37 -13.41
C GLU A 18 3.07 7.42 -12.83
N LEU A 19 3.38 7.59 -11.53
CA LEU A 19 4.26 6.65 -10.83
C LEU A 19 3.67 5.24 -10.83
N TRP A 20 2.39 5.11 -10.44
CA TRP A 20 1.73 3.81 -10.32
C TRP A 20 1.62 3.10 -11.66
N ASP A 21 1.25 3.83 -12.71
CA ASP A 21 1.19 3.29 -14.08
C ASP A 21 2.56 2.80 -14.57
N ALA A 22 3.63 3.55 -14.29
CA ALA A 22 4.98 3.15 -14.64
C ALA A 22 5.42 1.91 -13.84
N HIS A 23 5.19 1.94 -12.52
CA HIS A 23 5.59 0.88 -11.61
C HIS A 23 4.89 -0.45 -11.91
N THR A 24 3.58 -0.42 -12.16
CA THR A 24 2.81 -1.64 -12.49
C THR A 24 3.28 -2.28 -13.81
N ARG A 25 3.64 -1.47 -14.82
CA ARG A 25 4.24 -1.99 -16.05
C ARG A 25 5.60 -2.64 -15.81
N GLN A 26 6.46 -2.00 -15.00
CA GLN A 26 7.77 -2.54 -14.65
C GLN A 26 7.66 -3.87 -13.90
N MET A 27 6.72 -3.98 -12.97
CA MET A 27 6.49 -5.22 -12.23
C MET A 27 5.93 -6.32 -13.14
N ALA A 28 5.09 -5.96 -14.12
CA ALA A 28 4.56 -6.92 -15.10
C ALA A 28 5.65 -7.53 -16.01
N ASP A 29 6.75 -6.80 -16.28
CA ASP A 29 7.91 -7.33 -17.00
C ASP A 29 8.60 -8.47 -16.24
N TYR A 30 8.54 -8.46 -14.90
CA TYR A 30 9.01 -9.54 -14.03
C TYR A 30 7.96 -10.64 -13.76
N GLY A 31 6.76 -10.52 -14.34
CA GLY A 31 5.70 -11.51 -14.14
C GLY A 31 4.69 -11.18 -13.03
N PHE A 32 4.78 -10.00 -12.41
CA PHE A 32 3.83 -9.52 -11.41
C PHE A 32 2.91 -8.47 -12.03
N ASP A 33 1.75 -8.88 -12.53
CA ASP A 33 0.86 -8.03 -13.31
C ASP A 33 -0.32 -7.43 -12.53
N ARG A 34 -0.51 -7.83 -11.26
CA ARG A 34 -1.58 -7.37 -10.38
C ARG A 34 -1.04 -7.02 -8.99
N LEU A 35 -1.15 -5.76 -8.65
CA LEU A 35 -0.56 -5.22 -7.44
C LEU A 35 -1.62 -4.58 -6.53
N ILE A 36 -1.39 -4.68 -5.22
CA ILE A 36 -2.08 -3.86 -4.21
C ILE A 36 -1.03 -3.27 -3.28
N TYR A 37 -0.93 -1.95 -3.27
CA TYR A 37 -0.17 -1.18 -2.30
C TYR A 37 -1.10 -0.59 -1.25
N GLY A 38 -0.71 -0.69 0.01
CA GLY A 38 -1.41 -0.09 1.14
C GLY A 38 -0.45 0.64 2.08
N PHE A 39 -0.86 1.84 2.52
CA PHE A 39 -0.10 2.60 3.52
C PHE A 39 -1.06 3.32 4.47
N THR A 40 -0.71 3.30 5.78
CA THR A 40 -1.40 4.05 6.82
C THR A 40 -0.40 4.84 7.68
N ARG A 41 -0.86 5.98 8.23
CA ARG A 41 -0.14 6.79 9.22
C ARG A 41 -0.76 6.74 10.62
N TYR A 42 -1.84 5.99 10.79
CA TYR A 42 -2.68 6.02 11.99
C TYR A 42 -2.80 4.66 12.69
N ARG A 43 -1.83 3.76 12.44
CA ARG A 43 -1.76 2.46 13.10
C ARG A 43 -1.62 2.61 14.61
N THR A 44 -2.37 1.79 15.35
CA THR A 44 -2.17 1.52 16.78
C THR A 44 -1.82 0.03 16.96
N PRO A 45 -1.47 -0.44 18.17
CA PRO A 45 -1.24 -1.86 18.41
C PRO A 45 -2.42 -2.77 18.03
N THR A 46 -3.64 -2.25 18.05
CA THR A 46 -4.88 -3.02 17.84
C THR A 46 -5.67 -2.59 16.60
N SER A 47 -5.23 -1.57 15.85
CA SER A 47 -5.97 -1.03 14.71
C SER A 47 -5.03 -0.46 13.64
N LEU A 48 -5.42 -0.57 12.38
CA LEU A 48 -4.73 0.10 11.26
C LEU A 48 -5.16 1.56 11.10
N GLY A 49 -6.12 2.04 11.88
CA GLY A 49 -6.75 3.35 11.73
C GLY A 49 -8.03 3.29 10.88
N ASP A 50 -8.54 4.46 10.53
CA ASP A 50 -9.72 4.57 9.67
C ASP A 50 -9.33 4.21 8.21
N PRO A 51 -10.01 3.24 7.58
CA PRO A 51 -9.76 2.89 6.17
C PRO A 51 -9.86 4.07 5.20
N ALA A 52 -10.63 5.10 5.53
CA ALA A 52 -10.74 6.33 4.74
C ALA A 52 -9.42 7.13 4.69
N ASP A 53 -8.50 6.88 5.61
CA ASP A 53 -7.18 7.52 5.66
C ASP A 53 -6.07 6.69 5.00
N PHE A 54 -6.39 5.52 4.48
CA PHE A 54 -5.40 4.68 3.81
C PHE A 54 -5.06 5.22 2.44
N VAL A 55 -3.77 5.18 2.10
CA VAL A 55 -3.33 5.27 0.70
C VAL A 55 -3.41 3.88 0.12
N ILE A 56 -4.36 3.63 -0.76
CA ILE A 56 -4.50 2.36 -1.47
C ILE A 56 -4.31 2.62 -2.96
N LEU A 57 -3.34 1.92 -3.55
CA LEU A 57 -3.11 1.90 -5.00
C LEU A 57 -3.22 0.46 -5.47
N SER A 58 -3.94 0.22 -6.54
CA SER A 58 -4.11 -1.12 -7.10
C SER A 58 -4.44 -1.08 -8.58
N ASN A 59 -3.97 -2.09 -9.31
CA ASN A 59 -4.40 -2.41 -10.66
C ASN A 59 -5.16 -3.76 -10.73
N GLN A 60 -5.64 -4.26 -9.60
CA GLN A 60 -6.53 -5.42 -9.53
C GLN A 60 -7.92 -5.08 -10.11
N SER A 61 -8.65 -6.12 -10.51
CA SER A 61 -10.00 -5.94 -11.04
C SER A 61 -10.95 -5.30 -10.01
N PRO A 62 -11.95 -4.53 -10.46
CA PRO A 62 -12.97 -3.97 -9.55
C PRO A 62 -13.70 -5.05 -8.74
N GLU A 63 -13.92 -6.23 -9.30
CA GLU A 63 -14.53 -7.36 -8.61
C GLU A 63 -13.66 -7.82 -7.43
N TYR A 64 -12.34 -7.96 -7.66
CA TYR A 64 -11.41 -8.31 -6.60
C TYR A 64 -11.39 -7.24 -5.49
N LEU A 65 -11.30 -5.96 -5.86
CA LEU A 65 -11.26 -4.86 -4.89
C LEU A 65 -12.54 -4.80 -4.05
N ASN A 66 -13.70 -5.01 -4.66
CA ASN A 66 -14.97 -5.05 -3.94
C ASN A 66 -15.00 -6.21 -2.92
N GLY A 67 -14.59 -7.40 -3.34
CA GLY A 67 -14.60 -8.59 -2.48
C GLY A 67 -13.48 -8.61 -1.43
N TYR A 68 -12.34 -7.99 -1.70
CA TYR A 68 -11.17 -8.03 -0.82
C TYR A 68 -11.07 -6.81 0.10
N LEU A 69 -11.13 -5.61 -0.48
CA LEU A 69 -10.96 -4.36 0.26
C LEU A 69 -12.28 -3.85 0.85
N HIS A 70 -13.31 -3.64 0.03
CA HIS A 70 -14.53 -2.98 0.48
C HIS A 70 -15.35 -3.87 1.44
N SER A 71 -15.26 -5.20 1.30
CA SER A 71 -15.89 -6.12 2.26
C SER A 71 -15.10 -6.29 3.57
N GLY A 72 -13.88 -5.74 3.65
CA GLY A 72 -13.00 -5.88 4.81
C GLY A 72 -12.33 -7.26 4.93
N LEU A 73 -12.37 -8.09 3.88
CA LEU A 73 -11.79 -9.43 3.90
C LEU A 73 -10.28 -9.41 4.19
N TYR A 74 -9.58 -8.38 3.70
CA TYR A 74 -8.14 -8.19 3.89
C TYR A 74 -7.69 -8.16 5.35
N PHE A 75 -8.53 -7.76 6.30
CA PHE A 75 -8.18 -7.76 7.72
C PHE A 75 -7.81 -9.15 8.26
N ASN A 76 -8.31 -10.20 7.61
CA ASN A 76 -8.03 -11.58 7.96
C ASN A 76 -6.98 -12.22 7.05
N ALA A 77 -6.30 -11.44 6.18
CA ALA A 77 -5.31 -12.00 5.28
C ALA A 77 -4.02 -12.35 6.04
N PRO A 78 -3.54 -13.62 5.99
CA PRO A 78 -2.33 -14.04 6.68
C PRO A 78 -1.11 -13.20 6.27
N MET A 79 -0.99 -12.85 4.98
CA MET A 79 0.11 -12.03 4.48
C MET A 79 0.05 -10.58 4.97
N LEU A 80 -1.15 -10.02 5.22
CA LEU A 80 -1.25 -8.72 5.89
C LEU A 80 -0.77 -8.83 7.34
N ARG A 81 -1.19 -9.86 8.08
CA ARG A 81 -0.72 -10.11 9.44
C ARG A 81 0.81 -10.23 9.49
N TRP A 82 1.39 -10.97 8.54
CA TRP A 82 2.84 -11.06 8.41
C TRP A 82 3.46 -9.67 8.17
N ALA A 83 2.96 -8.93 7.19
CA ALA A 83 3.48 -7.61 6.83
C ALA A 83 3.42 -6.60 8.00
N LEU A 84 2.43 -6.70 8.87
CA LEU A 84 2.30 -5.81 10.04
C LEU A 84 3.37 -6.06 11.11
N ASN A 85 3.97 -7.25 11.13
CA ASN A 85 4.92 -7.68 12.16
C ASN A 85 6.35 -7.87 11.64
N ASN A 86 6.57 -7.77 10.33
CA ASN A 86 7.85 -8.02 9.69
C ASN A 86 8.21 -6.88 8.73
N GLU A 87 9.46 -6.90 8.24
CA GLU A 87 9.98 -6.03 7.20
C GLU A 87 10.66 -6.88 6.11
N GLY A 88 10.78 -6.34 4.89
CA GLY A 88 11.36 -7.03 3.75
C GLY A 88 10.33 -7.81 2.94
N ALA A 89 10.80 -8.76 2.16
CA ALA A 89 9.98 -9.55 1.25
C ALA A 89 9.65 -10.93 1.80
N CYS A 90 8.48 -11.47 1.44
CA CYS A 90 8.02 -12.79 1.83
C CYS A 90 7.30 -13.47 0.69
N SER A 91 7.74 -14.67 0.34
CA SER A 91 7.05 -15.56 -0.60
C SER A 91 5.70 -16.03 -0.02
N TRP A 92 4.69 -16.10 -0.85
CA TRP A 92 3.42 -16.70 -0.42
C TRP A 92 3.52 -18.23 -0.24
N GLY A 93 4.57 -18.84 -0.75
CA GLY A 93 4.90 -20.25 -0.48
C GLY A 93 5.17 -20.54 1.00
N THR A 94 5.56 -19.54 1.78
CA THR A 94 5.82 -19.66 3.23
C THR A 94 4.55 -19.55 4.09
N LEU A 95 3.36 -19.46 3.49
CA LEU A 95 2.10 -19.39 4.24
C LEU A 95 1.93 -20.51 5.29
N PRO A 96 2.25 -21.78 5.02
CA PRO A 96 2.17 -22.83 6.03
C PRO A 96 3.09 -22.60 7.24
N GLU A 97 4.27 -22.00 7.02
CA GLU A 97 5.22 -21.68 8.08
C GLU A 97 4.77 -20.48 8.91
N ILE A 98 4.21 -19.45 8.25
CA ILE A 98 3.67 -18.24 8.90
C ILE A 98 2.50 -18.56 9.81
N THR A 99 1.72 -19.57 9.46
CA THR A 99 0.58 -20.06 10.27
C THR A 99 0.99 -21.08 11.34
N HIS A 100 2.31 -21.37 11.48
CA HIS A 100 2.88 -22.34 12.43
C HIS A 100 2.35 -23.77 12.26
N GLY A 101 1.91 -24.15 11.06
CA GLY A 101 1.31 -25.44 10.79
C GLY A 101 -0.06 -25.65 11.44
N ASP A 102 -0.57 -24.65 12.15
CA ASP A 102 -1.92 -24.64 12.68
C ASP A 102 -2.93 -24.53 11.52
N ASP A 103 -4.10 -25.14 11.71
CA ASP A 103 -5.20 -24.94 10.80
C ASP A 103 -5.56 -23.45 10.71
N LEU A 104 -5.62 -22.92 9.48
CA LEU A 104 -6.12 -21.58 9.26
C LEU A 104 -7.48 -21.40 9.94
N SER A 105 -7.66 -20.27 10.61
CA SER A 105 -8.99 -19.91 11.13
C SER A 105 -10.02 -19.85 9.99
N GLU A 106 -11.29 -20.00 10.29
CA GLU A 106 -12.35 -19.92 9.29
C GLU A 106 -12.37 -18.57 8.54
N SER A 107 -11.92 -17.50 9.17
CA SER A 107 -11.77 -16.19 8.54
C SER A 107 -10.59 -16.16 7.56
N GLU A 108 -9.47 -16.79 7.89
CA GLU A 108 -8.30 -16.90 7.01
C GLU A 108 -8.57 -17.84 5.84
N LYS A 109 -9.26 -18.98 6.07
CA LYS A 109 -9.71 -19.89 5.00
C LYS A 109 -10.56 -19.14 3.97
N ARG A 110 -11.51 -18.29 4.41
CA ARG A 110 -12.31 -17.48 3.49
C ARG A 110 -11.47 -16.56 2.61
N VAL A 111 -10.38 -16.00 3.14
CA VAL A 111 -9.44 -15.18 2.34
C VAL A 111 -8.75 -16.04 1.29
N VAL A 112 -8.22 -17.20 1.69
CA VAL A 112 -7.53 -18.13 0.79
C VAL A 112 -8.48 -18.60 -0.33
N ASP A 113 -9.70 -19.02 0.03
CA ASP A 113 -10.72 -19.47 -0.93
C ASP A 113 -11.15 -18.35 -1.88
N PHE A 114 -11.29 -17.12 -1.38
CA PHE A 114 -11.58 -15.96 -2.22
C PHE A 114 -10.44 -15.71 -3.20
N ASN A 115 -9.20 -15.66 -2.72
CA ASN A 115 -8.01 -15.46 -3.55
C ASN A 115 -7.88 -16.55 -4.61
N ALA A 116 -8.12 -17.82 -4.26
CA ALA A 116 -8.09 -18.93 -5.21
C ALA A 116 -9.12 -18.77 -6.33
N ARG A 117 -10.37 -18.38 -5.99
CA ARG A 117 -11.41 -18.12 -7.00
C ARG A 117 -11.07 -16.95 -7.92
N MET A 118 -10.31 -15.96 -7.43
CA MET A 118 -9.88 -14.80 -8.18
C MET A 118 -8.51 -14.99 -8.86
N GLU A 119 -7.97 -16.22 -8.81
CA GLU A 119 -6.65 -16.59 -9.36
C GLU A 119 -5.50 -15.73 -8.82
N VAL A 120 -5.59 -15.38 -7.52
CA VAL A 120 -4.56 -14.71 -6.73
C VAL A 120 -3.89 -15.77 -5.86
N THR A 121 -3.05 -16.60 -6.47
CA THR A 121 -2.55 -17.84 -5.85
C THR A 121 -1.05 -17.91 -5.66
N ALA A 122 -0.29 -17.08 -6.38
CA ALA A 122 1.16 -17.02 -6.28
C ALA A 122 1.64 -15.56 -6.25
N GLY A 123 2.72 -15.29 -5.53
CA GLY A 123 3.26 -13.95 -5.42
C GLY A 123 4.17 -13.71 -4.25
N TYR A 124 4.45 -12.44 -4.01
CA TYR A 124 5.26 -11.94 -2.91
C TYR A 124 4.55 -10.80 -2.20
N THR A 125 4.84 -10.65 -0.91
CA THR A 125 4.48 -9.46 -0.14
C THR A 125 5.76 -8.77 0.31
N ILE A 126 5.87 -7.46 0.03
CA ILE A 126 6.95 -6.64 0.55
C ILE A 126 6.36 -5.73 1.62
N SER A 127 6.93 -5.82 2.82
CA SER A 127 6.58 -4.97 3.95
C SER A 127 7.68 -3.95 4.14
N PHE A 128 7.34 -2.68 3.98
CA PHE A 128 8.29 -1.59 4.06
C PHE A 128 8.66 -1.26 5.49
N ARG A 129 9.90 -0.77 5.66
CA ARG A 129 10.36 -0.26 6.95
C ARG A 129 9.49 0.92 7.39
N SER A 130 9.04 0.87 8.63
CA SER A 130 8.19 1.90 9.18
C SER A 130 8.99 3.16 9.52
N ILE A 131 8.55 4.32 9.06
CA ILE A 131 9.14 5.63 9.40
C ILE A 131 8.71 6.14 10.79
N SER A 132 7.67 5.57 11.36
CA SER A 132 7.20 5.84 12.71
C SER A 132 6.44 4.63 13.26
N ALA A 133 6.28 4.56 14.57
CA ALA A 133 5.52 3.48 15.22
C ALA A 133 4.04 3.41 14.77
N ARG A 134 3.51 4.50 14.22
CA ARG A 134 2.13 4.60 13.75
C ARG A 134 1.97 4.44 12.24
N SER A 135 3.06 4.32 11.50
CA SER A 135 3.01 4.13 10.05
C SER A 135 3.31 2.69 9.67
N LYS A 136 2.65 2.20 8.64
CA LYS A 136 2.97 0.91 8.01
C LYS A 136 2.58 0.93 6.55
N GLY A 137 3.49 0.46 5.71
CA GLY A 137 3.25 0.27 4.28
C GLY A 137 3.61 -1.14 3.86
N ALA A 138 2.87 -1.68 2.90
CA ALA A 138 3.16 -2.95 2.26
C ALA A 138 2.63 -2.96 0.82
N ILE A 139 3.18 -3.84 0.01
CA ILE A 139 2.70 -4.13 -1.32
C ILE A 139 2.60 -5.64 -1.52
N ALA A 140 1.50 -6.09 -2.11
CA ALA A 140 1.33 -7.44 -2.60
C ALA A 140 1.57 -7.46 -4.11
N LEU A 141 2.50 -8.27 -4.54
CA LEU A 141 2.87 -8.52 -5.93
C LEU A 141 2.25 -9.86 -6.33
N THR A 142 1.11 -9.82 -7.01
CA THR A 142 0.43 -11.02 -7.51
C THR A 142 1.02 -11.41 -8.86
N ALA A 143 1.40 -12.67 -8.99
CA ALA A 143 1.95 -13.21 -10.20
C ALA A 143 0.90 -13.26 -11.32
N ARG A 144 1.39 -13.23 -12.57
CA ARG A 144 0.58 -13.48 -13.77
C ARG A 144 -0.15 -14.80 -13.65
N ARG A 145 -1.39 -14.82 -14.11
CA ARG A 145 -2.18 -16.06 -14.12
C ARG A 145 -1.45 -17.19 -14.80
N GLY A 146 -1.51 -18.38 -14.20
CA GLY A 146 -0.87 -19.59 -14.70
C GLY A 146 0.54 -19.83 -14.18
N LEU A 147 1.20 -18.86 -13.54
CA LEU A 147 2.47 -19.09 -12.84
C LEU A 147 2.22 -19.78 -11.50
N THR A 148 3.00 -20.83 -11.24
CA THR A 148 3.05 -21.49 -9.93
C THR A 148 3.91 -20.69 -8.95
N GLN A 149 3.80 -20.97 -7.66
CA GLN A 149 4.66 -20.32 -6.66
C GLN A 149 6.14 -20.66 -6.88
N ASP A 150 6.46 -21.90 -7.24
CA ASP A 150 7.85 -22.32 -7.49
C ASP A 150 8.48 -21.53 -8.67
N GLU A 151 7.71 -21.27 -9.73
CA GLU A 151 8.16 -20.43 -10.85
C GLU A 151 8.37 -18.97 -10.42
N VAL A 152 7.50 -18.47 -9.55
CA VAL A 152 7.61 -17.11 -8.99
C VAL A 152 8.81 -17.01 -8.05
N ASP A 153 9.07 -18.02 -7.25
CA ASP A 153 10.24 -18.07 -6.35
C ASP A 153 11.55 -18.12 -7.19
N ALA A 154 11.57 -18.83 -8.33
CA ALA A 154 12.70 -18.80 -9.25
C ALA A 154 12.93 -17.41 -9.87
N ILE A 155 11.86 -16.68 -10.24
CA ILE A 155 11.97 -15.28 -10.69
C ILE A 155 12.54 -14.40 -9.57
N TRP A 156 12.10 -14.63 -8.34
CA TRP A 156 12.56 -13.88 -7.18
C TRP A 156 14.03 -14.14 -6.88
N ASP A 157 14.48 -15.37 -6.97
CA ASP A 157 15.89 -15.74 -6.77
C ASP A 157 16.82 -15.02 -7.76
N GLU A 158 16.35 -14.79 -9.00
CA GLU A 158 17.12 -14.09 -10.03
C GLU A 158 17.01 -12.56 -9.93
N HIS A 159 15.83 -12.04 -9.66
CA HIS A 159 15.51 -10.61 -9.80
C HIS A 159 15.01 -9.93 -8.53
N GLY A 160 14.89 -10.67 -7.42
CA GLY A 160 14.25 -10.18 -6.19
C GLY A 160 14.90 -8.93 -5.60
N ALA A 161 16.23 -8.81 -5.69
CA ALA A 161 16.94 -7.62 -5.23
C ALA A 161 16.53 -6.36 -6.01
N ASP A 162 16.40 -6.46 -7.33
CA ASP A 162 15.99 -5.35 -8.20
C ASP A 162 14.51 -5.01 -7.98
N ILE A 163 13.65 -6.04 -7.88
CA ILE A 163 12.23 -5.89 -7.60
C ILE A 163 12.02 -5.21 -6.26
N GLN A 164 12.71 -5.65 -5.21
CA GLN A 164 12.62 -5.06 -3.88
C GLN A 164 13.06 -3.60 -3.88
N LEU A 165 14.20 -3.29 -4.49
CA LEU A 165 14.72 -1.93 -4.58
C LEU A 165 13.73 -1.00 -5.32
N MET A 166 13.18 -1.42 -6.44
CA MET A 166 12.17 -0.63 -7.16
C MET A 166 10.94 -0.36 -6.32
N ASN A 167 10.45 -1.34 -5.57
CA ASN A 167 9.30 -1.19 -4.68
C ASN A 167 9.60 -0.25 -3.50
N GLU A 168 10.81 -0.33 -2.91
CA GLU A 168 11.25 0.57 -1.85
C GLU A 168 11.32 2.02 -2.32
N ILE A 169 11.92 2.27 -3.50
CA ILE A 169 11.99 3.61 -4.09
C ILE A 169 10.58 4.12 -4.47
N ALA A 170 9.73 3.27 -5.03
CA ALA A 170 8.34 3.62 -5.31
C ALA A 170 7.59 4.01 -4.02
N HIS A 171 7.75 3.25 -2.95
CA HIS A 171 7.19 3.56 -1.64
C HIS A 171 7.64 4.94 -1.13
N LEU A 172 8.95 5.20 -1.11
CA LEU A 172 9.49 6.50 -0.68
C LEU A 172 8.96 7.65 -1.55
N LYS A 173 8.86 7.44 -2.85
CA LYS A 173 8.33 8.44 -3.78
C LYS A 173 6.84 8.70 -3.55
N ILE A 174 6.01 7.67 -3.35
CA ILE A 174 4.59 7.81 -3.00
C ILE A 174 4.43 8.66 -1.74
N LEU A 175 5.26 8.45 -0.71
CA LEU A 175 5.21 9.22 0.52
C LEU A 175 5.58 10.70 0.35
N SER A 176 6.34 11.03 -0.70
CA SER A 176 6.77 12.41 -1.01
C SER A 176 5.78 13.16 -1.90
N LEU A 177 4.86 12.47 -2.56
CA LEU A 177 3.87 13.06 -3.45
C LEU A 177 2.59 13.47 -2.70
N PRO A 178 1.91 14.54 -3.14
CA PRO A 178 0.62 14.91 -2.57
C PRO A 178 -0.39 13.78 -2.79
N TYR A 179 -1.05 13.37 -1.72
CA TYR A 179 -2.16 12.43 -1.78
C TYR A 179 -3.39 13.05 -1.13
N SER A 180 -4.47 13.13 -1.88
CA SER A 180 -5.79 13.56 -1.38
C SER A 180 -6.68 12.35 -1.29
N SER A 181 -7.12 11.96 -0.09
CA SER A 181 -8.14 10.93 0.04
C SER A 181 -9.43 11.40 -0.65
N PRO A 182 -10.02 10.58 -1.55
CA PRO A 182 -11.23 10.97 -2.27
C PRO A 182 -12.40 11.34 -1.35
N ASN A 183 -12.41 10.81 -0.14
CA ASN A 183 -13.48 10.96 0.84
C ASN A 183 -13.25 12.09 1.87
N ARG A 184 -12.10 12.78 1.83
CA ARG A 184 -11.72 13.82 2.79
C ARG A 184 -11.08 15.04 2.13
N SER A 185 -11.71 15.56 1.10
CA SER A 185 -11.27 16.82 0.52
C SER A 185 -11.58 17.97 1.49
N LEU A 186 -10.56 18.74 1.82
CA LEU A 186 -10.73 19.98 2.58
C LEU A 186 -11.40 21.04 1.70
N THR A 187 -12.29 21.81 2.29
CA THR A 187 -12.79 23.03 1.64
C THR A 187 -11.64 24.05 1.51
N ARG A 188 -11.75 24.98 0.57
CA ARG A 188 -10.76 26.07 0.42
C ARG A 188 -10.50 26.79 1.75
N ARG A 189 -11.53 27.01 2.53
CA ARG A 189 -11.46 27.70 3.82
C ARG A 189 -10.68 26.89 4.86
N GLN A 190 -10.90 25.59 4.93
CA GLN A 190 -10.15 24.69 5.81
C GLN A 190 -8.68 24.57 5.40
N LEU A 191 -8.41 24.54 4.09
CA LEU A 191 -7.04 24.54 3.59
C LEU A 191 -6.30 25.84 3.97
N GLU A 192 -6.96 27.00 3.82
CA GLU A 192 -6.41 28.30 4.21
C GLU A 192 -6.08 28.36 5.71
N VAL A 193 -6.98 27.87 6.57
CA VAL A 193 -6.71 27.73 8.03
C VAL A 193 -5.46 26.90 8.28
N LEU A 194 -5.34 25.73 7.63
CA LEU A 194 -4.19 24.84 7.82
C LEU A 194 -2.88 25.45 7.31
N GLN A 195 -2.91 26.28 6.26
CA GLN A 195 -1.75 27.02 5.79
C GLN A 195 -1.26 28.01 6.86
N TRP A 196 -2.19 28.78 7.46
CA TRP A 196 -1.85 29.70 8.57
C TRP A 196 -1.32 28.97 9.80
N VAL A 197 -1.87 27.79 10.12
CA VAL A 197 -1.34 26.94 11.20
C VAL A 197 0.10 26.50 10.86
N GLY A 198 0.36 26.10 9.61
CA GLY A 198 1.71 25.75 9.12
C GLY A 198 2.70 26.92 9.23
N ASP A 199 2.22 28.16 9.09
CA ASP A 199 3.01 29.40 9.26
C ASP A 199 3.14 29.81 10.75
N GLY A 200 2.68 28.97 11.67
CA GLY A 200 2.81 29.19 13.11
C GLY A 200 1.82 30.21 13.70
N LYS A 201 0.72 30.53 13.00
CA LYS A 201 -0.32 31.42 13.54
C LYS A 201 -1.19 30.72 14.58
N THR A 202 -1.58 31.48 15.60
CA THR A 202 -2.55 31.00 16.60
C THR A 202 -3.98 31.08 16.06
N THR A 203 -4.91 30.35 16.68
CA THR A 203 -6.34 30.40 16.33
C THR A 203 -6.89 31.84 16.36
N GLN A 204 -6.41 32.67 17.30
CA GLN A 204 -6.81 34.08 17.38
C GLN A 204 -6.29 34.92 16.20
N ASP A 205 -5.02 34.72 15.82
CA ASP A 205 -4.44 35.38 14.66
C ASP A 205 -5.18 34.99 13.38
N ILE A 206 -5.47 33.70 13.23
CA ILE A 206 -6.20 33.17 12.06
C ILE A 206 -7.60 33.75 11.99
N ALA A 207 -8.31 33.81 13.11
CA ALA A 207 -9.64 34.42 13.18
C ALA A 207 -9.60 35.87 12.71
N LEU A 208 -8.60 36.66 13.15
CA LEU A 208 -8.42 38.03 12.73
C LEU A 208 -8.10 38.14 11.23
N LEU A 209 -7.13 37.35 10.74
CA LEU A 209 -6.71 37.37 9.33
C LEU A 209 -7.82 36.96 8.35
N MET A 210 -8.66 36.01 8.77
CA MET A 210 -9.72 35.48 7.91
C MET A 210 -11.10 36.16 8.14
N GLY A 211 -11.19 37.14 9.06
CA GLY A 211 -12.44 37.82 9.40
C GLY A 211 -13.46 36.87 10.04
N LEU A 212 -12.98 35.94 10.88
CA LEU A 212 -13.79 34.93 11.58
C LEU A 212 -13.77 35.17 13.09
N THR A 213 -14.55 34.38 13.83
CA THR A 213 -14.41 34.26 15.28
C THR A 213 -13.51 33.07 15.62
N ALA A 214 -12.78 33.12 16.74
CA ALA A 214 -11.89 32.03 17.15
C ALA A 214 -12.59 30.64 17.24
N PRO A 215 -13.84 30.53 17.71
CA PRO A 215 -14.58 29.27 17.69
C PRO A 215 -14.91 28.74 16.27
N THR A 216 -14.82 29.58 15.25
CA THR A 216 -15.11 29.19 13.84
C THR A 216 -13.87 28.67 13.11
N VAL A 217 -12.66 29.00 13.61
CA VAL A 217 -11.38 28.49 13.12
C VAL A 217 -11.13 27.09 13.63
#